data_af463ede9f7c68aaf933be6b3d2b6572
#
_entry.id   af463ede9f7c68aaf933be6b3d2b6572
#
_cell.length_a   1.000
_cell.length_b   1.000
_cell.length_c   1.000
_cell.angle_alpha   90.00
_cell.angle_beta   90.00
_cell.angle_gamma   90.00
#
_symmetry.space_group_name_H-M   'P 1'
#
loop_
_entity.id
_entity.type
_entity.pdbx_description
1 polymer ?
#
loop_
_entity_poly.entity_id
_entity_poly.type
_entity_poly.pdbx_seq_one_letter_code
_entity_poly.pdbx_strand_id
1 'polypeptide(L)'
;MKSDFFGGLAPRTQPTSLHPLRRKELIEGITLAFPNTKGIVILFGAFEKGSERFRQDKTFYYYTEIVEPGTALVIDLQGRSTLFIPNCFEKRAQWMTLPPALINRDAKALGFDAVELLGDECQGYELNPYFSAHEYAHMITLIKNVIAQGESIFTTSPDNGHEYLHARFTFDHLQKFIPELQKSIVDISSFIASSRRRKDVSEVEQVYRAVEITELAHESAVSVIKHGVLEAEVQASLEYMMIASHARPAFASIVASGKNSTILHYNQNTGTLKNGDLLVVDIGAEFNNYCADLTRTYPVSGAFSKRQKELYTIVLETQAYIASIAKSGMWLKNKDKAEQSLHHLAVKFLAKHGYDIYFPHGIGHYLGLDVHDVGDYSIPLQEGDVITIEPGIYIAAENIGIRIEDNYWITKDGALCLSEHLPKEVDDIEAVVQQALSGESDDDEDDAEYEEDDDYDDEFN
;
A
#
# COMPACT_ATOMS: atom_id res chain seq x y z
N MET A 1 -15.18 -7.53 21.13
CA MET A 1 -13.82 -7.79 21.71
C MET A 1 -12.66 -7.17 20.91
N LYS A 2 -12.90 -6.63 19.69
CA LYS A 2 -11.85 -6.03 18.81
C LYS A 2 -11.87 -4.50 18.69
N SER A 3 -12.98 -3.81 19.06
CA SER A 3 -12.99 -2.36 19.23
C SER A 3 -11.98 -1.85 20.27
N ASP A 4 -11.48 -2.74 21.11
CA ASP A 4 -10.51 -2.43 22.17
C ASP A 4 -9.05 -2.54 21.70
N PHE A 5 -8.78 -3.19 20.56
CA PHE A 5 -7.41 -3.41 20.09
C PHE A 5 -6.75 -2.10 19.58
N PHE A 6 -7.53 -1.24 18.92
CA PHE A 6 -7.11 0.11 18.49
C PHE A 6 -7.78 1.23 19.31
N GLY A 7 -8.52 0.90 20.37
CA GLY A 7 -9.14 1.83 21.32
C GLY A 7 -9.96 2.93 20.68
N GLY A 8 -11.20 2.65 20.30
CA GLY A 8 -12.23 3.53 19.76
C GLY A 8 -11.71 4.83 19.13
N LEU A 9 -11.82 4.96 17.83
CA LEU A 9 -11.20 5.93 16.92
C LEU A 9 -11.52 7.42 17.22
N ALA A 10 -11.06 7.92 18.38
CA ALA A 10 -10.88 9.37 18.52
C ALA A 10 -9.70 9.83 17.64
N PRO A 11 -9.72 11.06 17.07
CA PRO A 11 -8.56 11.60 16.38
C PRO A 11 -7.39 11.63 17.39
N ARG A 12 -6.51 10.64 17.29
CA ARG A 12 -5.32 10.59 18.14
C ARG A 12 -4.43 11.75 17.75
N THR A 13 -3.91 12.44 18.75
CA THR A 13 -2.69 13.24 18.63
C THR A 13 -1.72 12.46 17.74
N GLN A 14 -1.20 13.09 16.67
CA GLN A 14 -0.29 12.46 15.72
C GLN A 14 0.71 11.56 16.47
N PRO A 15 0.88 10.29 16.08
CA PRO A 15 1.83 9.42 16.72
C PRO A 15 3.20 10.09 16.69
N THR A 16 3.95 9.95 17.76
CA THR A 16 5.36 10.40 17.80
C THR A 16 6.03 9.80 16.57
N SER A 17 6.52 10.64 15.65
CA SER A 17 7.14 10.18 14.42
C SER A 17 8.20 9.11 14.71
N LEU A 18 8.06 7.91 14.15
CA LEU A 18 9.00 6.80 14.32
C LEU A 18 10.22 6.89 13.39
N HIS A 19 10.22 7.84 12.45
CA HIS A 19 11.30 7.97 11.46
C HIS A 19 12.69 8.19 12.09
N PRO A 20 12.87 8.98 13.19
CA PRO A 20 14.17 9.05 13.87
C PRO A 20 14.63 7.70 14.41
N LEU A 21 13.70 6.90 14.95
CA LEU A 21 14.02 5.55 15.44
C LEU A 21 14.42 4.62 14.28
N ARG A 22 13.67 4.62 13.19
CA ARG A 22 13.98 3.83 11.98
C ARG A 22 15.34 4.19 11.39
N ARG A 23 15.68 5.50 11.34
CA ARG A 23 17.03 5.95 10.93
C ARG A 23 18.12 5.42 11.85
N LYS A 24 17.88 5.46 13.16
CA LYS A 24 18.83 4.93 14.15
C LYS A 24 19.05 3.43 13.96
N GLU A 25 17.98 2.65 13.83
CA GLU A 25 18.05 1.19 13.59
C GLU A 25 18.79 0.85 12.30
N LEU A 26 18.58 1.63 11.23
CA LEU A 26 19.32 1.48 9.99
C LEU A 26 20.81 1.65 10.19
N ILE A 27 21.24 2.71 10.89
CA ILE A 27 22.66 2.98 11.16
C ILE A 27 23.27 1.91 12.06
N GLU A 28 22.55 1.45 13.08
CA GLU A 28 22.99 0.34 13.94
C GLU A 28 23.21 -0.93 13.12
N GLY A 29 22.26 -1.29 12.23
CA GLY A 29 22.37 -2.43 11.34
C GLY A 29 23.57 -2.32 10.37
N ILE A 30 23.75 -1.17 9.73
CA ILE A 30 24.90 -0.92 8.85
C ILE A 30 26.22 -1.02 9.61
N THR A 31 26.32 -0.39 10.78
CA THR A 31 27.54 -0.39 11.57
C THR A 31 27.91 -1.81 12.04
N LEU A 32 26.92 -2.63 12.36
CA LEU A 32 27.14 -4.04 12.73
C LEU A 32 27.62 -4.87 11.53
N ALA A 33 27.04 -4.66 10.36
CA ALA A 33 27.35 -5.45 9.15
C ALA A 33 28.68 -5.03 8.50
N PHE A 34 29.03 -3.76 8.61
CA PHE A 34 30.25 -3.18 8.01
C PHE A 34 31.15 -2.54 9.09
N PRO A 35 31.70 -3.34 10.04
CA PRO A 35 32.52 -2.83 11.12
C PRO A 35 33.78 -2.13 10.55
N ASN A 36 34.14 -1.00 11.11
CA ASN A 36 35.27 -0.14 10.69
C ASN A 36 35.12 0.57 9.34
N THR A 37 33.97 0.47 8.66
CA THR A 37 33.67 1.26 7.48
C THR A 37 33.21 2.65 7.91
N LYS A 38 33.72 3.67 7.22
CA LYS A 38 33.24 5.06 7.33
C LYS A 38 32.43 5.42 6.12
N GLY A 39 31.51 6.36 6.26
CA GLY A 39 30.70 6.82 5.16
C GLY A 39 29.40 7.47 5.57
N ILE A 40 28.52 7.62 4.60
CA ILE A 40 27.19 8.20 4.77
C ILE A 40 26.14 7.34 4.08
N VAL A 41 24.92 7.35 4.61
CA VAL A 41 23.73 6.84 3.89
C VAL A 41 23.16 7.98 3.05
N ILE A 42 22.81 7.71 1.79
CA ILE A 42 22.06 8.65 0.94
C ILE A 42 20.83 7.94 0.39
N LEU A 43 19.65 8.51 0.64
CA LEU A 43 18.40 8.07 0.04
C LEU A 43 17.75 9.24 -0.71
N PHE A 44 17.31 8.98 -1.94
CA PHE A 44 16.66 10.00 -2.78
C PHE A 44 15.15 9.81 -2.82
N GLY A 45 14.42 10.92 -2.70
CA GLY A 45 13.00 10.99 -2.99
C GLY A 45 12.71 10.94 -4.48
N ALA A 46 11.45 10.71 -4.82
CA ALA A 46 10.96 10.70 -6.19
C ALA A 46 10.92 12.11 -6.81
N PHE A 47 10.83 12.14 -8.14
CA PHE A 47 10.59 13.36 -8.92
C PHE A 47 9.12 13.43 -9.38
N GLU A 48 8.68 14.64 -9.71
CA GLU A 48 7.39 14.83 -10.38
C GLU A 48 7.40 14.20 -11.78
N LYS A 49 6.24 13.71 -12.21
CA LYS A 49 6.04 13.15 -13.55
C LYS A 49 4.94 13.93 -14.27
N GLY A 50 5.28 15.10 -14.79
CA GLY A 50 4.37 15.95 -15.55
C GLY A 50 3.07 16.24 -14.79
N SER A 51 1.92 15.88 -15.34
CA SER A 51 0.58 16.13 -14.76
C SER A 51 0.09 15.02 -13.81
N GLU A 52 0.88 13.96 -13.57
CA GLU A 52 0.50 12.91 -12.65
C GLU A 52 0.54 13.41 -11.20
N ARG A 53 -0.42 12.97 -10.38
CA ARG A 53 -0.36 13.23 -8.93
C ARG A 53 0.92 12.61 -8.37
N PHE A 54 1.72 13.42 -7.69
CA PHE A 54 3.00 12.98 -7.14
C PHE A 54 2.84 11.80 -6.18
N ARG A 55 3.76 10.83 -6.32
CA ARG A 55 3.94 9.71 -5.39
C ARG A 55 5.39 9.66 -4.95
N GLN A 56 5.60 9.69 -3.63
CA GLN A 56 6.94 9.63 -3.07
C GLN A 56 7.54 8.22 -3.23
N ASP A 57 8.87 8.15 -3.35
CA ASP A 57 9.62 6.92 -3.18
C ASP A 57 9.34 6.31 -1.80
N LYS A 58 8.92 5.05 -1.77
CA LYS A 58 8.44 4.40 -0.55
C LYS A 58 9.54 4.21 0.50
N THR A 59 10.78 3.96 0.06
CA THR A 59 11.93 3.87 0.96
C THR A 59 12.28 5.22 1.56
N PHE A 60 12.31 6.26 0.74
CA PHE A 60 12.54 7.61 1.22
C PHE A 60 11.45 8.04 2.22
N TYR A 61 10.17 7.79 1.89
CA TYR A 61 9.04 8.07 2.77
C TYR A 61 9.17 7.34 4.11
N TYR A 62 9.53 6.06 4.10
CA TYR A 62 9.69 5.23 5.30
C TYR A 62 10.67 5.83 6.33
N TYR A 63 11.72 6.50 5.88
CA TYR A 63 12.73 7.13 6.74
C TYR A 63 12.50 8.61 7.00
N THR A 64 11.56 9.28 6.30
CA THR A 64 11.45 10.75 6.34
C THR A 64 10.05 11.29 6.59
N GLU A 65 8.98 10.59 6.16
CA GLU A 65 7.59 11.11 6.08
C GLU A 65 7.43 12.31 5.13
N ILE A 66 8.49 12.70 4.42
CA ILE A 66 8.45 13.84 3.51
C ILE A 66 7.79 13.43 2.20
N VAL A 67 6.75 14.16 1.80
CA VAL A 67 5.97 13.91 0.56
C VAL A 67 6.31 14.96 -0.51
N GLU A 68 7.46 15.65 -0.41
CA GLU A 68 7.89 16.61 -1.41
C GLU A 68 8.89 15.98 -2.39
N PRO A 69 8.72 16.23 -3.71
CA PRO A 69 9.61 15.69 -4.73
C PRO A 69 11.02 16.30 -4.69
N GLY A 70 11.96 15.60 -5.32
CA GLY A 70 13.32 16.09 -5.55
C GLY A 70 14.16 16.28 -4.28
N THR A 71 13.72 15.74 -3.14
CA THR A 71 14.43 15.82 -1.85
C THR A 71 15.40 14.65 -1.67
N ALA A 72 16.35 14.78 -0.75
CA ALA A 72 17.27 13.69 -0.41
C ALA A 72 17.53 13.66 1.10
N LEU A 73 17.74 12.45 1.63
CA LEU A 73 18.14 12.22 3.02
C LEU A 73 19.61 11.80 3.05
N VAL A 74 20.39 12.44 3.90
CA VAL A 74 21.75 12.02 4.25
C VAL A 74 21.82 11.72 5.72
N ILE A 75 22.41 10.58 6.08
CA ILE A 75 22.65 10.21 7.48
C ILE A 75 24.12 9.80 7.62
N ASP A 76 24.86 10.41 8.54
CA ASP A 76 26.21 9.93 8.87
C ASP A 76 26.14 8.68 9.79
N LEU A 77 27.23 7.93 9.87
CA LEU A 77 27.27 6.71 10.70
C LEU A 77 27.27 7.00 12.21
N GLN A 78 27.23 8.26 12.64
CA GLN A 78 26.99 8.69 14.01
C GLN A 78 25.48 8.91 14.26
N GLY A 79 24.66 8.81 13.22
CA GLY A 79 23.21 8.95 13.28
C GLY A 79 22.68 10.36 13.04
N ARG A 80 23.54 11.35 12.73
CA ARG A 80 23.11 12.70 12.39
C ARG A 80 22.44 12.70 11.01
N SER A 81 21.22 13.19 10.94
CA SER A 81 20.37 13.20 9.76
C SER A 81 20.21 14.61 9.17
N THR A 82 20.41 14.75 7.87
CA THR A 82 20.23 15.99 7.13
C THR A 82 19.25 15.77 5.98
N LEU A 83 18.19 16.57 5.94
CA LEU A 83 17.29 16.63 4.80
C LEU A 83 17.84 17.65 3.80
N PHE A 84 18.11 17.20 2.58
CA PHE A 84 18.47 18.07 1.46
C PHE A 84 17.22 18.39 0.64
N ILE A 85 17.01 19.69 0.38
CA ILE A 85 15.87 20.18 -0.39
C ILE A 85 16.33 21.01 -1.59
N PRO A 86 15.55 21.04 -2.70
CA PRO A 86 15.82 21.90 -3.84
C PRO A 86 15.77 23.39 -3.46
N ASN A 87 16.62 24.21 -4.06
CA ASN A 87 16.65 25.65 -3.81
C ASN A 87 15.56 26.40 -4.63
N CYS A 88 14.32 25.96 -4.55
CA CYS A 88 13.19 26.56 -5.27
C CYS A 88 11.91 26.64 -4.43
N PHE A 89 11.93 26.23 -3.18
CA PHE A 89 10.69 26.10 -2.40
C PHE A 89 9.95 27.43 -2.17
N GLU A 90 10.65 28.56 -2.08
CA GLU A 90 9.99 29.88 -2.05
C GLU A 90 9.23 30.19 -3.35
N LYS A 91 9.83 29.87 -4.51
CA LYS A 91 9.15 29.99 -5.81
C LYS A 91 8.01 28.98 -5.94
N ARG A 92 8.28 27.73 -5.52
CA ARG A 92 7.32 26.62 -5.58
C ARG A 92 6.08 26.89 -4.71
N ALA A 93 6.24 27.55 -3.55
CA ALA A 93 5.13 27.92 -2.66
C ALA A 93 4.10 28.88 -3.29
N GLN A 94 4.46 29.53 -4.41
CA GLN A 94 3.51 30.36 -5.18
C GLN A 94 2.61 29.51 -6.11
N TRP A 95 2.99 28.26 -6.37
CA TRP A 95 2.30 27.35 -7.29
C TRP A 95 1.70 26.12 -6.59
N MET A 96 2.29 25.69 -5.50
CA MET A 96 1.95 24.48 -4.79
C MET A 96 1.81 24.75 -3.30
N THR A 97 0.90 24.08 -2.62
CA THR A 97 0.84 24.10 -1.16
C THR A 97 2.02 23.34 -0.57
N LEU A 98 2.85 24.01 0.20
CA LEU A 98 4.02 23.41 0.87
C LEU A 98 3.88 23.54 2.39
N PRO A 99 4.38 22.55 3.16
CA PRO A 99 4.48 22.67 4.62
C PRO A 99 5.36 23.87 5.00
N PRO A 100 4.92 24.76 5.90
CA PRO A 100 5.72 25.92 6.33
C PRO A 100 7.10 25.57 6.87
N ALA A 101 7.22 24.39 7.53
CA ALA A 101 8.49 23.90 8.05
C ALA A 101 9.54 23.64 6.94
N LEU A 102 9.12 23.21 5.76
CA LEU A 102 10.02 23.04 4.60
C LEU A 102 10.47 24.38 4.02
N ILE A 103 9.53 25.34 3.89
CA ILE A 103 9.84 26.69 3.39
C ILE A 103 10.84 27.38 4.32
N ASN A 104 10.61 27.28 5.63
CA ASN A 104 11.43 27.89 6.68
C ASN A 104 12.69 27.08 7.02
N ARG A 105 12.85 25.89 6.45
CA ARG A 105 13.94 24.95 6.76
C ARG A 105 14.04 24.64 8.26
N ASP A 106 12.89 24.49 8.92
CA ASP A 106 12.83 24.13 10.34
C ASP A 106 13.13 22.65 10.55
N ALA A 107 14.41 22.33 10.71
CA ALA A 107 14.89 20.97 10.88
C ALA A 107 14.19 20.26 12.03
N LYS A 108 13.99 20.96 13.18
CA LYS A 108 13.38 20.37 14.37
C LYS A 108 11.90 20.00 14.12
N ALA A 109 11.15 20.89 13.48
CA ALA A 109 9.75 20.63 13.13
C ALA A 109 9.60 19.47 12.13
N LEU A 110 10.62 19.26 11.26
CA LEU A 110 10.68 18.17 10.28
C LEU A 110 11.31 16.88 10.83
N GLY A 111 11.80 16.89 12.08
CA GLY A 111 12.40 15.70 12.71
C GLY A 111 13.80 15.35 12.23
N PHE A 112 14.60 16.34 11.79
CA PHE A 112 15.99 16.19 11.35
C PHE A 112 16.95 17.04 12.20
N ASP A 113 18.25 16.72 12.10
CA ASP A 113 19.30 17.52 12.75
C ASP A 113 19.65 18.78 11.94
N ALA A 114 19.46 18.73 10.61
CA ALA A 114 19.68 19.85 9.72
C ALA A 114 18.78 19.76 8.47
N VAL A 115 18.53 20.93 7.85
CA VAL A 115 17.94 21.04 6.50
C VAL A 115 18.88 21.89 5.67
N GLU A 116 19.38 21.33 4.58
CA GLU A 116 20.35 21.94 3.67
C GLU A 116 19.79 22.04 2.25
N LEU A 117 20.39 22.89 1.42
CA LEU A 117 20.04 22.98 0.02
C LEU A 117 20.82 21.94 -0.79
N LEU A 118 20.19 21.35 -1.81
CA LEU A 118 20.87 20.45 -2.76
C LEU A 118 21.94 21.17 -3.60
N GLY A 119 21.70 22.43 -3.92
CA GLY A 119 22.60 23.25 -4.69
C GLY A 119 22.30 24.75 -4.63
N ASP A 120 23.00 25.51 -5.46
CA ASP A 120 22.97 26.97 -5.44
C ASP A 120 21.67 27.55 -5.99
N GLU A 121 21.05 26.87 -6.95
CA GLU A 121 19.83 27.32 -7.63
C GLU A 121 18.96 26.14 -8.09
N CYS A 122 17.72 26.41 -8.45
CA CYS A 122 16.81 25.50 -9.11
C CYS A 122 16.09 26.24 -10.24
N GLN A 123 15.97 25.58 -11.40
CA GLN A 123 15.25 26.15 -12.55
C GLN A 123 13.76 25.89 -12.41
N GLY A 124 12.99 27.01 -12.30
CA GLY A 124 11.53 26.93 -12.21
C GLY A 124 11.03 26.47 -10.85
N TYR A 125 9.82 25.88 -10.86
CA TYR A 125 9.13 25.36 -9.67
C TYR A 125 8.85 23.85 -9.77
N GLU A 126 8.90 23.28 -10.97
CA GLU A 126 8.72 21.85 -11.21
C GLU A 126 9.99 21.08 -10.86
N LEU A 127 9.82 19.99 -10.14
CA LEU A 127 10.92 19.12 -9.69
C LEU A 127 10.91 17.81 -10.51
N ASN A 128 11.16 17.98 -11.79
CA ASN A 128 11.31 16.87 -12.73
C ASN A 128 12.71 16.24 -12.68
N PRO A 129 12.92 15.07 -13.31
CA PRO A 129 14.18 14.32 -13.20
C PRO A 129 15.38 14.95 -13.94
N TYR A 130 15.26 16.11 -14.55
CA TYR A 130 16.37 16.78 -15.22
C TYR A 130 16.98 17.82 -14.28
N PHE A 131 18.18 17.54 -13.77
CA PHE A 131 18.91 18.46 -12.93
C PHE A 131 20.30 18.77 -13.46
N SER A 132 20.76 19.98 -13.19
CA SER A 132 22.09 20.46 -13.55
C SER A 132 23.10 20.27 -12.40
N ALA A 133 24.39 20.48 -12.71
CA ALA A 133 25.41 20.49 -11.67
C ALA A 133 25.21 21.60 -10.63
N HIS A 134 24.59 22.73 -10.98
CA HIS A 134 24.31 23.82 -10.07
C HIS A 134 23.18 23.50 -9.11
N GLU A 135 22.14 22.80 -9.59
CA GLU A 135 21.02 22.36 -8.75
C GLU A 135 21.42 21.34 -7.68
N TYR A 136 22.52 20.60 -7.92
CA TYR A 136 23.07 19.59 -7.01
C TYR A 136 24.47 19.93 -6.51
N ALA A 137 24.92 21.19 -6.61
CA ALA A 137 26.30 21.59 -6.30
C ALA A 137 26.75 21.20 -4.89
N HIS A 138 25.90 21.38 -3.89
CA HIS A 138 26.21 21.05 -2.50
C HIS A 138 26.27 19.52 -2.29
N MET A 139 25.30 18.78 -2.85
CA MET A 139 25.31 17.32 -2.81
C MET A 139 26.52 16.72 -3.55
N ILE A 140 26.86 17.24 -4.72
CA ILE A 140 28.06 16.84 -5.49
C ILE A 140 29.33 17.08 -4.66
N THR A 141 29.43 18.25 -4.00
CA THR A 141 30.56 18.59 -3.13
C THR A 141 30.66 17.66 -1.95
N LEU A 142 29.55 17.37 -1.28
CA LEU A 142 29.48 16.41 -0.15
C LEU A 142 30.00 15.03 -0.59
N ILE A 143 29.46 14.50 -1.68
CA ILE A 143 29.81 13.17 -2.20
C ILE A 143 31.29 13.11 -2.58
N LYS A 144 31.82 14.14 -3.25
CA LYS A 144 33.25 14.21 -3.61
C LYS A 144 34.14 14.19 -2.37
N ASN A 145 33.76 14.91 -1.31
CA ASN A 145 34.52 14.93 -0.05
C ASN A 145 34.54 13.56 0.62
N VAL A 146 33.40 12.86 0.66
CA VAL A 146 33.29 11.49 1.20
C VAL A 146 34.20 10.53 0.43
N ILE A 147 34.15 10.57 -0.90
CA ILE A 147 35.00 9.72 -1.76
C ILE A 147 36.49 10.05 -1.58
N ALA A 148 36.87 11.34 -1.50
CA ALA A 148 38.25 11.76 -1.31
C ALA A 148 38.83 11.31 0.04
N GLN A 149 37.99 11.08 1.05
CA GLN A 149 38.38 10.51 2.33
C GLN A 149 38.45 8.97 2.32
N GLY A 150 38.16 8.32 1.19
CA GLY A 150 38.08 6.86 1.06
C GLY A 150 36.88 6.25 1.77
N GLU A 151 35.84 7.03 1.99
CA GLU A 151 34.62 6.62 2.69
C GLU A 151 33.55 6.11 1.71
N SER A 152 32.61 5.29 2.20
CA SER A 152 31.56 4.63 1.44
C SER A 152 30.26 5.44 1.39
N ILE A 153 29.47 5.21 0.34
CA ILE A 153 28.12 5.73 0.19
C ILE A 153 27.15 4.53 0.25
N PHE A 154 26.43 4.43 1.34
CA PHE A 154 25.41 3.41 1.54
C PHE A 154 24.10 3.88 0.92
N THR A 155 23.51 3.09 0.02
CA THR A 155 22.26 3.43 -0.65
C THR A 155 21.56 2.19 -1.20
N THR A 156 20.36 2.37 -1.75
CA THR A 156 19.65 1.32 -2.49
C THR A 156 20.24 1.23 -3.90
N SER A 157 20.94 0.16 -4.18
CA SER A 157 21.57 -0.10 -5.50
C SER A 157 21.63 -1.60 -5.82
N PRO A 158 20.48 -2.33 -5.80
CA PRO A 158 20.49 -3.75 -6.12
C PRO A 158 20.76 -3.97 -7.61
N ASP A 159 21.50 -5.02 -7.93
CA ASP A 159 21.87 -5.38 -9.31
C ASP A 159 20.66 -5.63 -10.23
N ASN A 160 19.52 -6.08 -9.67
CA ASN A 160 18.33 -6.49 -10.42
C ASN A 160 17.04 -5.74 -9.98
N GLY A 161 17.14 -4.62 -9.26
CA GLY A 161 15.97 -3.94 -8.69
C GLY A 161 15.28 -3.00 -9.67
N HIS A 162 14.07 -3.33 -10.07
CA HIS A 162 13.14 -2.37 -10.67
C HIS A 162 12.52 -1.41 -9.64
N GLU A 163 12.61 -1.75 -8.36
CA GLU A 163 11.95 -1.07 -7.25
C GLU A 163 12.59 0.26 -6.86
N TYR A 164 13.85 0.49 -7.24
CA TYR A 164 14.64 1.68 -6.85
C TYR A 164 15.00 2.58 -8.04
N LEU A 165 14.11 2.73 -9.01
CA LEU A 165 14.37 3.47 -10.26
C LEU A 165 14.75 4.93 -10.01
N HIS A 166 14.16 5.60 -9.03
CA HIS A 166 14.46 7.01 -8.73
C HIS A 166 15.89 7.17 -8.19
N ALA A 167 16.28 6.33 -7.25
CA ALA A 167 17.64 6.35 -6.71
C ALA A 167 18.68 6.08 -7.82
N ARG A 168 18.46 5.02 -8.60
CA ARG A 168 19.34 4.67 -9.72
C ARG A 168 19.47 5.81 -10.74
N PHE A 169 18.33 6.36 -11.18
CA PHE A 169 18.32 7.49 -12.11
C PHE A 169 19.15 8.66 -11.58
N THR A 170 18.99 9.01 -10.30
CA THR A 170 19.71 10.11 -9.66
C THR A 170 21.20 9.81 -9.58
N PHE A 171 21.61 8.61 -9.21
CA PHE A 171 23.02 8.21 -9.17
C PHE A 171 23.65 8.19 -10.57
N ASP A 172 22.97 7.70 -11.59
CA ASP A 172 23.44 7.71 -12.98
C ASP A 172 23.69 9.15 -13.49
N HIS A 173 22.87 10.12 -13.04
CA HIS A 173 23.08 11.54 -13.34
C HIS A 173 24.26 12.12 -12.56
N LEU A 174 24.36 11.85 -11.27
CA LEU A 174 25.48 12.31 -10.43
C LEU A 174 26.82 11.74 -10.90
N GLN A 175 26.84 10.53 -11.44
CA GLN A 175 28.04 9.89 -11.96
C GLN A 175 28.67 10.70 -13.13
N LYS A 176 27.87 11.47 -13.88
CA LYS A 176 28.42 12.38 -14.93
C LYS A 176 29.31 13.47 -14.35
N PHE A 177 29.07 13.86 -13.09
CA PHE A 177 29.85 14.88 -12.38
C PHE A 177 30.88 14.28 -11.41
N ILE A 178 30.74 12.99 -11.09
CA ILE A 178 31.55 12.24 -10.12
C ILE A 178 31.84 10.85 -10.70
N PRO A 179 32.81 10.70 -11.62
CA PRO A 179 33.08 9.43 -12.31
C PRO A 179 33.39 8.25 -11.37
N GLU A 180 33.96 8.53 -10.19
CA GLU A 180 34.36 7.53 -9.19
C GLU A 180 33.17 7.05 -8.32
N LEU A 181 32.02 7.67 -8.44
CA LEU A 181 30.86 7.46 -7.55
C LEU A 181 30.49 5.98 -7.41
N GLN A 182 30.38 5.25 -8.54
CA GLN A 182 29.99 3.84 -8.56
C GLN A 182 30.87 2.93 -7.70
N LYS A 183 32.17 3.25 -7.59
CA LYS A 183 33.13 2.44 -6.81
C LYS A 183 32.97 2.61 -5.30
N SER A 184 32.32 3.67 -4.87
CA SER A 184 32.12 4.02 -3.46
C SER A 184 30.72 3.61 -2.95
N ILE A 185 29.84 3.10 -3.86
CA ILE A 185 28.50 2.68 -3.48
C ILE A 185 28.54 1.31 -2.79
N VAL A 186 27.84 1.21 -1.67
CA VAL A 186 27.55 -0.03 -0.96
C VAL A 186 26.04 -0.20 -0.92
N ASP A 187 25.55 -1.30 -1.49
CA ASP A 187 24.12 -1.61 -1.51
C ASP A 187 23.61 -2.03 -0.13
N ILE A 188 22.57 -1.35 0.35
CA ILE A 188 21.86 -1.64 1.60
C ILE A 188 20.39 -2.00 1.39
N SER A 189 20.00 -2.33 0.16
CA SER A 189 18.59 -2.66 -0.16
C SER A 189 18.02 -3.78 0.70
N SER A 190 18.83 -4.79 1.03
CA SER A 190 18.42 -5.90 1.89
C SER A 190 18.12 -5.47 3.34
N PHE A 191 18.87 -4.50 3.88
CA PHE A 191 18.61 -3.94 5.21
C PHE A 191 17.29 -3.18 5.22
N ILE A 192 17.08 -2.34 4.20
CA ILE A 192 15.86 -1.54 4.05
C ILE A 192 14.65 -2.46 3.86
N ALA A 193 14.74 -3.46 2.99
CA ALA A 193 13.68 -4.45 2.80
C ALA A 193 13.34 -5.18 4.10
N SER A 194 14.35 -5.58 4.87
CA SER A 194 14.16 -6.24 6.18
C SER A 194 13.48 -5.31 7.20
N SER A 195 13.80 -4.02 7.21
CA SER A 195 13.18 -3.03 8.10
C SER A 195 11.71 -2.79 7.72
N ARG A 196 11.42 -2.54 6.44
CA ARG A 196 10.07 -2.28 5.93
C ARG A 196 9.15 -3.51 6.00
N ARG A 197 9.72 -4.72 5.92
CA ARG A 197 8.96 -5.96 5.91
C ARG A 197 8.13 -6.13 7.18
N ARG A 198 8.73 -5.91 8.36
CA ARG A 198 8.04 -6.06 9.65
C ARG A 198 7.41 -4.74 10.06
N LYS A 199 6.09 -4.70 10.01
CA LYS A 199 5.32 -3.51 10.35
C LYS A 199 5.21 -3.38 11.86
N ASP A 200 5.50 -2.20 12.38
CA ASP A 200 5.16 -1.82 13.74
C ASP A 200 3.65 -1.53 13.87
N VAL A 201 3.17 -1.38 15.10
CA VAL A 201 1.73 -1.17 15.37
C VAL A 201 1.20 0.09 14.66
N SER A 202 2.01 1.15 14.54
CA SER A 202 1.57 2.39 13.89
C SER A 202 1.44 2.23 12.38
N GLU A 203 2.28 1.40 11.75
CA GLU A 203 2.18 1.04 10.34
C GLU A 203 0.95 0.16 10.08
N VAL A 204 0.72 -0.84 10.94
CA VAL A 204 -0.48 -1.69 10.87
C VAL A 204 -1.75 -0.86 11.02
N GLU A 205 -1.75 0.19 11.87
CA GLU A 205 -2.87 1.12 12.01
C GLU A 205 -3.14 1.87 10.68
N GLN A 206 -2.11 2.27 9.91
CA GLN A 206 -2.29 2.88 8.60
C GLN A 206 -2.84 1.89 7.56
N VAL A 207 -2.33 0.64 7.55
CA VAL A 207 -2.88 -0.43 6.70
C VAL A 207 -4.36 -0.68 7.05
N TYR A 208 -4.69 -0.75 8.34
CA TYR A 208 -6.07 -0.95 8.80
C TYR A 208 -7.00 0.19 8.32
N ARG A 209 -6.52 1.44 8.35
CA ARG A 209 -7.28 2.58 7.78
C ARG A 209 -7.50 2.45 6.28
N ALA A 210 -6.49 2.00 5.53
CA ALA A 210 -6.65 1.71 4.10
C ALA A 210 -7.66 0.57 3.88
N VAL A 211 -7.68 -0.44 4.75
CA VAL A 211 -8.67 -1.54 4.74
C VAL A 211 -10.08 -0.99 4.97
N GLU A 212 -10.33 -0.21 6.03
CA GLU A 212 -11.65 0.38 6.31
C GLU A 212 -12.19 1.18 5.11
N ILE A 213 -11.33 1.99 4.46
CA ILE A 213 -11.72 2.73 3.25
C ILE A 213 -12.04 1.79 2.09
N THR A 214 -11.32 0.68 1.97
CA THR A 214 -11.55 -0.32 0.93
C THR A 214 -12.85 -1.08 1.19
N GLU A 215 -13.20 -1.38 2.45
CA GLU A 215 -14.48 -1.96 2.83
C GLU A 215 -15.65 -1.05 2.42
N LEU A 216 -15.58 0.25 2.73
CA LEU A 216 -16.57 1.24 2.26
C LEU A 216 -16.65 1.32 0.72
N ALA A 217 -15.53 1.16 0.01
CA ALA A 217 -15.53 1.12 -1.44
C ALA A 217 -16.22 -0.14 -1.98
N HIS A 218 -16.08 -1.31 -1.32
CA HIS A 218 -16.83 -2.51 -1.63
C HIS A 218 -18.35 -2.34 -1.41
N GLU A 219 -18.76 -1.73 -0.31
CA GLU A 219 -20.17 -1.40 -0.04
C GLU A 219 -20.75 -0.51 -1.15
N SER A 220 -20.00 0.53 -1.55
CA SER A 220 -20.39 1.40 -2.66
C SER A 220 -20.47 0.64 -3.99
N ALA A 221 -19.54 -0.28 -4.27
CA ALA A 221 -19.60 -1.14 -5.45
C ALA A 221 -20.85 -2.00 -5.46
N VAL A 222 -21.19 -2.65 -4.34
CA VAL A 222 -22.38 -3.50 -4.19
C VAL A 222 -23.66 -2.72 -4.47
N SER A 223 -23.77 -1.47 -4.01
CA SER A 223 -24.97 -0.64 -4.17
C SER A 223 -25.37 -0.38 -5.62
N VAL A 224 -24.44 -0.53 -6.57
CA VAL A 224 -24.69 -0.32 -8.00
C VAL A 224 -24.72 -1.61 -8.83
N ILE A 225 -24.50 -2.78 -8.22
CA ILE A 225 -24.51 -4.08 -8.92
C ILE A 225 -25.94 -4.40 -9.38
N LYS A 226 -26.16 -4.40 -10.69
CA LYS A 226 -27.38 -4.89 -11.32
C LYS A 226 -27.17 -5.19 -12.79
N HIS A 227 -28.09 -5.97 -13.38
CA HIS A 227 -28.08 -6.23 -14.83
C HIS A 227 -28.07 -4.94 -15.64
N GLY A 228 -27.20 -4.87 -16.65
CA GLY A 228 -27.10 -3.75 -17.59
C GLY A 228 -26.12 -2.64 -17.18
N VAL A 229 -25.67 -2.62 -15.94
CA VAL A 229 -24.64 -1.67 -15.45
C VAL A 229 -23.28 -2.01 -16.08
N LEU A 230 -22.49 -1.00 -16.41
CA LEU A 230 -21.12 -1.18 -16.92
C LEU A 230 -20.15 -1.45 -15.77
N GLU A 231 -19.12 -2.27 -16.00
CA GLU A 231 -18.01 -2.45 -15.05
C GLU A 231 -17.37 -1.10 -14.68
N ALA A 232 -17.30 -0.16 -15.61
CA ALA A 232 -16.81 1.20 -15.37
C ALA A 232 -17.69 2.02 -14.42
N GLU A 233 -19.00 1.78 -14.35
CA GLU A 233 -19.90 2.47 -13.41
C GLU A 233 -19.67 1.96 -11.98
N VAL A 234 -19.43 0.64 -11.82
CA VAL A 234 -19.03 0.05 -10.55
C VAL A 234 -17.67 0.60 -10.10
N GLN A 235 -16.70 0.68 -11.03
CA GLN A 235 -15.40 1.31 -10.77
C GLN A 235 -15.55 2.76 -10.30
N ALA A 236 -16.37 3.55 -10.97
CA ALA A 236 -16.58 4.95 -10.62
C ALA A 236 -17.18 5.10 -9.21
N SER A 237 -18.12 4.24 -8.81
CA SER A 237 -18.72 4.23 -7.49
C SER A 237 -17.70 3.95 -6.38
N LEU A 238 -16.91 2.88 -6.52
CA LEU A 238 -15.92 2.49 -5.51
C LEU A 238 -14.76 3.51 -5.40
N GLU A 239 -14.26 4.05 -6.53
CA GLU A 239 -13.18 5.03 -6.52
C GLU A 239 -13.66 6.39 -5.98
N TYR A 240 -14.95 6.73 -6.15
CA TYR A 240 -15.54 7.89 -5.49
C TYR A 240 -15.39 7.80 -3.96
N MET A 241 -15.71 6.64 -3.36
CA MET A 241 -15.57 6.45 -1.91
C MET A 241 -14.12 6.57 -1.44
N MET A 242 -13.17 6.02 -2.19
CA MET A 242 -11.73 6.18 -1.87
C MET A 242 -11.31 7.66 -1.88
N ILE A 243 -11.71 8.41 -2.92
CA ILE A 243 -11.35 9.82 -3.06
C ILE A 243 -12.05 10.67 -1.99
N ALA A 244 -13.33 10.43 -1.71
CA ALA A 244 -14.09 11.12 -0.67
C ALA A 244 -13.50 10.88 0.74
N SER A 245 -12.87 9.72 0.95
CA SER A 245 -12.17 9.37 2.18
C SER A 245 -10.68 9.83 2.22
N HIS A 246 -10.30 10.77 1.35
CA HIS A 246 -8.92 11.29 1.24
C HIS A 246 -7.86 10.23 0.87
N ALA A 247 -8.29 9.09 0.34
CA ALA A 247 -7.45 8.04 -0.18
C ALA A 247 -7.38 8.09 -1.72
N ARG A 248 -6.69 7.15 -2.30
CA ARG A 248 -6.65 6.91 -3.74
C ARG A 248 -6.56 5.42 -4.02
N PRO A 249 -6.89 4.94 -5.22
CA PRO A 249 -6.60 3.57 -5.61
C PRO A 249 -5.10 3.25 -5.46
N ALA A 250 -4.78 2.16 -4.77
CA ALA A 250 -3.41 1.66 -4.61
C ALA A 250 -2.89 1.07 -5.92
N PHE A 251 -3.79 0.45 -6.68
CA PHE A 251 -3.58 -0.12 -8.02
C PHE A 251 -4.80 0.12 -8.91
N ALA A 252 -4.71 -0.26 -10.17
CA ALA A 252 -5.84 -0.15 -11.10
C ALA A 252 -6.96 -1.12 -10.68
N SER A 253 -8.12 -0.57 -10.33
CA SER A 253 -9.28 -1.33 -9.86
C SER A 253 -9.70 -2.41 -10.86
N ILE A 254 -9.89 -3.64 -10.37
CA ILE A 254 -10.37 -4.79 -11.16
C ILE A 254 -11.85 -4.96 -10.87
N VAL A 255 -12.68 -4.75 -11.91
CA VAL A 255 -14.12 -4.97 -11.89
C VAL A 255 -14.46 -5.89 -13.05
N ALA A 256 -14.49 -7.19 -12.79
CA ALA A 256 -14.46 -8.20 -13.83
C ALA A 256 -15.70 -9.10 -13.81
N SER A 257 -16.61 -8.93 -14.78
CA SER A 257 -17.87 -9.69 -14.86
C SER A 257 -17.80 -10.86 -15.85
N GLY A 258 -18.48 -11.95 -15.54
CA GLY A 258 -18.62 -13.13 -16.40
C GLY A 258 -17.25 -13.64 -16.89
N LYS A 259 -17.03 -13.69 -18.21
CA LYS A 259 -15.76 -14.16 -18.79
C LYS A 259 -14.55 -13.31 -18.38
N ASN A 260 -14.74 -12.03 -18.09
CA ASN A 260 -13.65 -11.13 -17.68
C ASN A 260 -13.08 -11.54 -16.32
N SER A 261 -13.90 -12.14 -15.44
CA SER A 261 -13.50 -12.65 -14.12
C SER A 261 -12.41 -13.73 -14.18
N THR A 262 -12.22 -14.35 -15.34
CA THR A 262 -11.16 -15.35 -15.55
C THR A 262 -9.81 -14.78 -15.96
N ILE A 263 -9.70 -13.44 -16.07
CA ILE A 263 -8.49 -12.70 -16.39
C ILE A 263 -7.98 -12.07 -15.10
N LEU A 264 -6.87 -12.53 -14.57
CA LEU A 264 -6.40 -12.21 -13.21
C LEU A 264 -6.25 -10.70 -12.92
N HIS A 265 -5.69 -9.93 -13.85
CA HIS A 265 -5.49 -8.48 -13.74
C HIS A 265 -6.29 -7.72 -14.78
N TYR A 266 -7.58 -8.06 -14.90
CA TYR A 266 -8.49 -7.37 -15.82
C TYR A 266 -8.83 -5.97 -15.26
N ASN A 267 -8.25 -4.93 -15.86
CA ASN A 267 -8.41 -3.54 -15.44
C ASN A 267 -9.00 -2.62 -16.54
N GLN A 268 -9.49 -3.18 -17.63
CA GLN A 268 -10.13 -2.39 -18.69
C GLN A 268 -11.54 -1.94 -18.29
N ASN A 269 -12.25 -2.75 -17.50
CA ASN A 269 -13.57 -2.48 -16.94
C ASN A 269 -14.59 -1.98 -17.96
N THR A 270 -14.62 -2.64 -19.15
CA THR A 270 -15.45 -2.23 -20.30
C THR A 270 -16.66 -3.16 -20.55
N GLY A 271 -16.81 -4.19 -19.72
CA GLY A 271 -17.92 -5.13 -19.82
C GLY A 271 -19.24 -4.57 -19.28
N THR A 272 -20.31 -5.29 -19.54
CA THR A 272 -21.65 -5.02 -19.01
C THR A 272 -22.08 -6.20 -18.14
N LEU A 273 -22.53 -5.92 -16.92
CA LEU A 273 -22.99 -6.90 -15.96
C LEU A 273 -24.26 -7.60 -16.47
N LYS A 274 -24.34 -8.93 -16.39
CA LYS A 274 -25.48 -9.72 -16.84
C LYS A 274 -25.98 -10.62 -15.73
N ASN A 275 -27.31 -10.80 -15.68
CA ASN A 275 -27.90 -11.79 -14.79
C ASN A 275 -27.25 -13.16 -15.02
N GLY A 276 -26.89 -13.82 -13.93
CA GLY A 276 -26.22 -15.10 -13.93
C GLY A 276 -24.68 -15.04 -14.00
N ASP A 277 -24.09 -13.86 -14.29
CA ASP A 277 -22.65 -13.65 -14.18
C ASP A 277 -22.21 -13.50 -12.71
N LEU A 278 -20.96 -13.85 -12.44
CA LEU A 278 -20.23 -13.40 -11.26
C LEU A 278 -19.47 -12.11 -11.59
N LEU A 279 -19.28 -11.27 -10.58
CA LEU A 279 -18.48 -10.07 -10.62
C LEU A 279 -17.36 -10.19 -9.59
N VAL A 280 -16.11 -10.29 -10.04
CA VAL A 280 -14.92 -10.12 -9.19
C VAL A 280 -14.65 -8.63 -9.07
N VAL A 281 -14.60 -8.15 -7.83
CA VAL A 281 -14.17 -6.79 -7.46
C VAL A 281 -12.91 -6.95 -6.61
N ASP A 282 -11.78 -6.50 -7.16
CA ASP A 282 -10.46 -6.56 -6.53
C ASP A 282 -9.87 -5.16 -6.51
N ILE A 283 -9.78 -4.60 -5.32
CA ILE A 283 -9.49 -3.18 -5.09
C ILE A 283 -8.72 -2.98 -3.79
N GLY A 284 -7.97 -1.89 -3.75
CA GLY A 284 -7.29 -1.46 -2.55
C GLY A 284 -7.15 0.05 -2.50
N ALA A 285 -7.38 0.65 -1.33
CA ALA A 285 -7.09 2.05 -1.08
C ALA A 285 -5.62 2.23 -0.67
N GLU A 286 -5.02 3.34 -1.09
CA GLU A 286 -3.77 3.84 -0.53
C GLU A 286 -4.09 5.05 0.36
N PHE A 287 -3.90 4.90 1.66
CA PHE A 287 -4.08 5.94 2.67
C PHE A 287 -2.76 6.20 3.40
N ASN A 288 -2.33 7.47 3.46
CA ASN A 288 -1.03 7.85 4.05
C ASN A 288 0.15 7.00 3.54
N ASN A 289 0.15 6.67 2.24
CA ASN A 289 1.12 5.81 1.54
C ASN A 289 1.07 4.32 1.92
N TYR A 290 0.21 3.86 2.81
CA TYR A 290 -0.01 2.44 3.09
C TYR A 290 -1.20 1.93 2.28
N CYS A 291 -1.07 0.69 1.80
CA CYS A 291 -2.03 0.06 0.89
C CYS A 291 -2.87 -1.00 1.61
N ALA A 292 -4.10 -1.15 1.14
CA ALA A 292 -4.93 -2.35 1.32
C ALA A 292 -5.05 -3.10 0.00
N ASP A 293 -5.51 -4.35 0.06
CA ASP A 293 -5.75 -5.21 -1.08
C ASP A 293 -6.83 -6.24 -0.73
N LEU A 294 -8.05 -6.04 -1.23
CA LEU A 294 -9.20 -6.87 -0.90
C LEU A 294 -9.95 -7.30 -2.16
N THR A 295 -10.27 -8.58 -2.24
CA THR A 295 -11.12 -9.12 -3.30
C THR A 295 -12.39 -9.75 -2.76
N ARG A 296 -13.52 -9.46 -3.38
CA ARG A 296 -14.79 -10.18 -3.23
C ARG A 296 -15.37 -10.57 -4.59
N THR A 297 -16.14 -11.65 -4.61
CA THR A 297 -16.88 -12.11 -5.80
C THR A 297 -18.37 -12.11 -5.52
N TYR A 298 -19.12 -11.34 -6.29
CA TYR A 298 -20.55 -11.10 -6.12
C TYR A 298 -21.38 -11.73 -7.23
N PRO A 299 -22.57 -12.34 -6.93
CA PRO A 299 -23.51 -12.77 -7.96
C PRO A 299 -24.34 -11.58 -8.46
N VAL A 300 -24.26 -11.23 -9.75
CA VAL A 300 -24.95 -10.05 -10.33
C VAL A 300 -26.48 -10.12 -10.15
N SER A 301 -27.06 -11.31 -10.04
CA SER A 301 -28.49 -11.53 -9.85
C SER A 301 -28.91 -11.69 -8.37
N GLY A 302 -28.04 -11.40 -7.42
CA GLY A 302 -28.33 -11.51 -5.99
C GLY A 302 -28.25 -12.92 -5.42
N ALA A 303 -28.02 -13.94 -6.25
CA ALA A 303 -27.90 -15.32 -5.77
C ALA A 303 -26.93 -16.11 -6.67
N PHE A 304 -26.11 -16.96 -6.04
CA PHE A 304 -25.25 -17.88 -6.75
C PHE A 304 -26.05 -19.03 -7.35
N SER A 305 -25.72 -19.41 -8.58
CA SER A 305 -26.16 -20.71 -9.11
C SER A 305 -25.56 -21.84 -8.29
N LYS A 306 -26.12 -23.04 -8.37
CA LYS A 306 -25.59 -24.22 -7.66
C LYS A 306 -24.08 -24.45 -7.96
N ARG A 307 -23.68 -24.26 -9.21
CA ARG A 307 -22.29 -24.42 -9.65
C ARG A 307 -21.37 -23.34 -9.09
N GLN A 308 -21.81 -22.10 -9.12
CA GLN A 308 -21.06 -20.97 -8.58
C GLN A 308 -20.91 -21.10 -7.05
N LYS A 309 -21.99 -21.48 -6.35
CA LYS A 309 -21.96 -21.73 -4.89
C LYS A 309 -20.99 -22.82 -4.50
N GLU A 310 -20.95 -23.94 -5.26
CA GLU A 310 -19.99 -25.01 -5.06
C GLU A 310 -18.54 -24.50 -5.15
N LEU A 311 -18.20 -23.76 -6.22
CA LEU A 311 -16.85 -23.26 -6.44
C LEU A 311 -16.47 -22.17 -5.44
N TYR A 312 -17.40 -21.25 -5.15
CA TYR A 312 -17.21 -20.19 -4.17
C TYR A 312 -16.88 -20.76 -2.78
N THR A 313 -17.65 -21.78 -2.36
CA THR A 313 -17.44 -22.47 -1.08
C THR A 313 -16.05 -23.09 -1.01
N ILE A 314 -15.56 -23.73 -2.08
CA ILE A 314 -14.21 -24.31 -2.11
C ILE A 314 -13.13 -23.22 -1.96
N VAL A 315 -13.29 -22.06 -2.62
CA VAL A 315 -12.37 -20.93 -2.47
C VAL A 315 -12.40 -20.39 -1.04
N LEU A 316 -13.59 -20.19 -0.48
CA LEU A 316 -13.78 -19.70 0.89
C LEU A 316 -13.16 -20.65 1.93
N GLU A 317 -13.42 -21.95 1.82
CA GLU A 317 -12.82 -22.98 2.69
C GLU A 317 -11.30 -23.03 2.55
N THR A 318 -10.77 -22.83 1.33
CA THR A 318 -9.32 -22.74 1.10
C THR A 318 -8.73 -21.55 1.84
N GLN A 319 -9.34 -20.36 1.75
CA GLN A 319 -8.89 -19.17 2.45
C GLN A 319 -8.95 -19.38 3.98
N ALA A 320 -10.08 -19.85 4.48
CA ALA A 320 -10.28 -20.12 5.91
C ALA A 320 -9.24 -21.12 6.46
N TYR A 321 -8.99 -22.19 5.71
CA TYR A 321 -7.95 -23.17 6.07
C TYR A 321 -6.57 -22.53 6.15
N ILE A 322 -6.15 -21.79 5.11
CA ILE A 322 -4.84 -21.16 5.08
C ILE A 322 -4.70 -20.09 6.18
N ALA A 323 -5.71 -19.26 6.39
CA ALA A 323 -5.73 -18.26 7.45
C ALA A 323 -5.59 -18.91 8.85
N SER A 324 -6.25 -20.06 9.08
CA SER A 324 -6.22 -20.76 10.37
C SER A 324 -4.86 -21.33 10.74
N ILE A 325 -4.00 -21.60 9.75
CA ILE A 325 -2.66 -22.19 9.98
C ILE A 325 -1.53 -21.16 9.79
N ALA A 326 -1.81 -20.00 9.17
CA ALA A 326 -0.80 -18.99 8.90
C ALA A 326 -0.24 -18.42 10.22
N LYS A 327 1.07 -18.44 10.36
CA LYS A 327 1.79 -17.95 11.53
C LYS A 327 3.28 -17.75 11.25
N SER A 328 3.97 -17.07 12.17
CA SER A 328 5.43 -16.98 12.16
C SER A 328 6.07 -18.39 12.08
N GLY A 329 7.12 -18.52 11.26
CA GLY A 329 7.83 -19.78 11.00
C GLY A 329 7.31 -20.57 9.78
N MET A 330 6.14 -20.24 9.22
CA MET A 330 5.67 -20.80 7.95
C MET A 330 6.17 -19.97 6.77
N TRP A 331 6.30 -20.59 5.60
CA TRP A 331 6.64 -19.89 4.36
C TRP A 331 5.39 -19.45 3.61
N LEU A 332 5.39 -18.23 3.08
CA LEU A 332 4.34 -17.83 2.14
C LEU A 332 4.40 -18.71 0.88
N LYS A 333 5.60 -18.89 0.29
CA LYS A 333 5.83 -19.83 -0.83
C LYS A 333 7.23 -20.41 -0.78
N ASN A 334 7.34 -21.74 -0.59
CA ASN A 334 8.62 -22.45 -0.64
C ASN A 334 8.40 -23.91 -1.04
N LYS A 335 8.90 -24.30 -2.23
CA LYS A 335 8.72 -25.67 -2.77
C LYS A 335 9.47 -26.74 -1.98
N ASP A 336 10.62 -26.38 -1.39
CA ASP A 336 11.47 -27.32 -0.65
C ASP A 336 10.94 -27.54 0.79
N LYS A 337 9.99 -26.70 1.23
CA LYS A 337 9.28 -26.74 2.51
C LYS A 337 7.76 -26.80 2.30
N ALA A 338 7.30 -27.58 1.31
CA ALA A 338 5.90 -27.60 0.87
C ALA A 338 4.89 -27.83 2.02
N GLU A 339 5.23 -28.65 3.02
CA GLU A 339 4.36 -28.95 4.18
C GLU A 339 4.30 -27.78 5.20
N GLN A 340 5.12 -26.74 5.02
CA GLN A 340 5.14 -25.52 5.84
C GLN A 340 4.91 -24.26 4.97
N SER A 341 4.52 -24.45 3.71
CA SER A 341 4.31 -23.39 2.73
C SER A 341 2.83 -23.16 2.51
N LEU A 342 2.32 -21.95 2.83
CA LEU A 342 0.92 -21.60 2.70
C LEU A 342 0.42 -21.84 1.27
N HIS A 343 1.19 -21.43 0.25
CA HIS A 343 0.86 -21.67 -1.14
C HIS A 343 0.71 -23.16 -1.48
N HIS A 344 1.67 -23.99 -1.09
CA HIS A 344 1.62 -25.43 -1.42
C HIS A 344 0.53 -26.17 -0.65
N LEU A 345 0.20 -25.70 0.55
CA LEU A 345 -0.92 -26.23 1.33
C LEU A 345 -2.27 -25.84 0.71
N ALA A 346 -2.40 -24.62 0.16
CA ALA A 346 -3.58 -24.19 -0.60
C ALA A 346 -3.75 -25.04 -1.87
N VAL A 347 -2.69 -25.22 -2.67
CA VAL A 347 -2.71 -26.08 -3.86
C VAL A 347 -3.11 -27.52 -3.48
N LYS A 348 -2.57 -28.07 -2.40
CA LYS A 348 -2.93 -29.41 -1.90
C LYS A 348 -4.39 -29.49 -1.44
N PHE A 349 -4.93 -28.44 -0.86
CA PHE A 349 -6.34 -28.37 -0.48
C PHE A 349 -7.24 -28.36 -1.72
N LEU A 350 -6.97 -27.47 -2.69
CA LEU A 350 -7.70 -27.39 -3.96
C LEU A 350 -7.63 -28.70 -4.77
N ALA A 351 -6.49 -29.39 -4.75
CA ALA A 351 -6.30 -30.68 -5.43
C ALA A 351 -7.23 -31.79 -4.89
N LYS A 352 -7.59 -31.76 -3.60
CA LYS A 352 -8.59 -32.71 -3.05
C LYS A 352 -9.97 -32.56 -3.69
N HIS A 353 -10.26 -31.35 -4.17
CA HIS A 353 -11.52 -31.02 -4.86
C HIS A 353 -11.37 -31.07 -6.39
N GLY A 354 -10.14 -31.28 -6.94
CA GLY A 354 -9.86 -31.35 -8.37
C GLY A 354 -9.71 -29.99 -9.05
N TYR A 355 -9.45 -28.90 -8.30
CA TYR A 355 -9.38 -27.52 -8.82
C TYR A 355 -8.01 -26.85 -8.72
N ASP A 356 -6.95 -27.57 -8.32
CA ASP A 356 -5.59 -27.04 -8.24
C ASP A 356 -5.06 -26.50 -9.59
N ILE A 357 -5.44 -27.12 -10.70
CA ILE A 357 -5.07 -26.68 -12.05
C ILE A 357 -5.71 -25.34 -12.46
N TYR A 358 -6.75 -24.91 -11.75
CA TYR A 358 -7.46 -23.65 -11.97
C TYR A 358 -7.02 -22.53 -11.01
N PHE A 359 -5.95 -22.76 -10.22
CA PHE A 359 -5.33 -21.79 -9.32
C PHE A 359 -3.91 -21.43 -9.81
N PRO A 360 -3.77 -20.47 -10.76
CA PRO A 360 -2.50 -20.22 -11.44
C PRO A 360 -1.55 -19.27 -10.75
N HIS A 361 -1.95 -18.59 -9.66
CA HIS A 361 -1.15 -17.56 -8.98
C HIS A 361 -0.67 -17.96 -7.57
N GLY A 362 0.02 -17.08 -6.87
CA GLY A 362 0.41 -17.27 -5.47
C GLY A 362 -0.78 -17.25 -4.53
N ILE A 363 -0.61 -17.78 -3.31
CA ILE A 363 -1.64 -17.67 -2.26
C ILE A 363 -1.71 -16.25 -1.68
N GLY A 364 -0.70 -15.42 -1.93
CA GLY A 364 -0.62 -14.07 -1.40
C GLY A 364 0.78 -13.48 -1.55
N HIS A 365 0.90 -12.24 -1.12
CA HIS A 365 2.14 -11.46 -1.15
C HIS A 365 2.26 -10.60 0.12
N TYR A 366 3.43 -9.97 0.31
CA TYR A 366 3.61 -8.96 1.35
C TYR A 366 2.88 -7.68 0.96
N LEU A 367 2.36 -6.97 1.96
CA LEU A 367 1.58 -5.74 1.80
C LEU A 367 2.10 -4.66 2.77
N GLY A 368 2.06 -3.41 2.36
CA GLY A 368 2.46 -2.29 3.20
C GLY A 368 2.46 -0.95 2.48
N LEU A 369 3.64 -0.33 2.35
CA LEU A 369 3.81 0.90 1.57
C LEU A 369 3.60 0.68 0.07
N ASP A 370 3.87 -0.53 -0.41
CA ASP A 370 3.51 -0.98 -1.75
C ASP A 370 2.46 -2.10 -1.63
N VAL A 371 1.61 -2.27 -2.65
CA VAL A 371 0.65 -3.38 -2.72
C VAL A 371 1.40 -4.71 -2.73
N HIS A 372 2.39 -4.84 -3.63
CA HIS A 372 3.38 -5.91 -3.60
C HIS A 372 4.62 -5.38 -2.87
N ASP A 373 4.57 -5.37 -1.54
CA ASP A 373 5.61 -4.75 -0.73
C ASP A 373 6.87 -5.61 -0.63
N VAL A 374 7.95 -4.98 -0.19
CA VAL A 374 9.22 -5.64 0.07
C VAL A 374 9.03 -6.81 1.03
N GLY A 375 9.60 -7.94 0.68
CA GLY A 375 9.54 -9.16 1.45
C GLY A 375 10.65 -10.12 1.04
N ASP A 376 10.87 -11.16 1.81
CA ASP A 376 11.84 -12.19 1.49
C ASP A 376 11.17 -13.56 1.51
N TYR A 377 10.88 -14.07 0.31
CA TYR A 377 10.27 -15.39 0.12
C TYR A 377 11.24 -16.56 0.42
N SER A 378 12.53 -16.28 0.61
CA SER A 378 13.55 -17.29 0.92
C SER A 378 13.62 -17.62 2.42
N ILE A 379 12.96 -16.85 3.27
CA ILE A 379 12.85 -17.07 4.72
C ILE A 379 11.39 -17.18 5.15
N PRO A 380 11.11 -17.82 6.31
CA PRO A 380 9.74 -17.93 6.80
C PRO A 380 9.15 -16.59 7.23
N LEU A 381 7.82 -16.53 7.28
CA LEU A 381 7.06 -15.43 7.86
C LEU A 381 7.51 -15.14 9.29
N GLN A 382 7.49 -13.87 9.65
CA GLN A 382 7.88 -13.37 10.96
C GLN A 382 6.73 -12.57 11.57
N GLU A 383 6.77 -12.42 12.89
CA GLU A 383 5.90 -11.48 13.59
C GLU A 383 6.12 -10.06 13.05
N GLY A 384 5.04 -9.37 12.73
CA GLY A 384 5.05 -8.05 12.09
C GLY A 384 4.86 -8.10 10.56
N ASP A 385 4.98 -9.26 9.90
CA ASP A 385 4.63 -9.35 8.47
C ASP A 385 3.15 -9.05 8.27
N VAL A 386 2.83 -8.26 7.24
CA VAL A 386 1.47 -8.10 6.71
C VAL A 386 1.44 -8.74 5.32
N ILE A 387 0.46 -9.61 5.11
CA ILE A 387 0.32 -10.40 3.87
C ILE A 387 -1.14 -10.44 3.41
N THR A 388 -1.35 -10.72 2.12
CA THR A 388 -2.65 -11.14 1.59
C THR A 388 -2.80 -12.66 1.70
N ILE A 389 -4.06 -13.14 1.75
CA ILE A 389 -4.43 -14.54 1.51
C ILE A 389 -5.60 -14.52 0.53
N GLU A 390 -5.31 -14.91 -0.72
CA GLU A 390 -6.14 -14.66 -1.91
C GLU A 390 -6.33 -15.90 -2.80
N PRO A 391 -6.83 -17.04 -2.31
CA PRO A 391 -7.09 -18.17 -3.19
C PRO A 391 -8.14 -17.81 -4.25
N GLY A 392 -8.02 -18.44 -5.44
CA GLY A 392 -8.98 -18.27 -6.52
C GLY A 392 -9.10 -19.50 -7.40
N ILE A 393 -10.25 -19.62 -8.08
CA ILE A 393 -10.52 -20.63 -9.11
C ILE A 393 -11.01 -19.91 -10.37
N TYR A 394 -10.35 -20.19 -11.51
CA TYR A 394 -10.62 -19.52 -12.78
C TYR A 394 -10.86 -20.54 -13.91
N ILE A 395 -12.13 -20.75 -14.30
CA ILE A 395 -12.55 -21.72 -15.30
C ILE A 395 -13.06 -20.99 -16.54
N ALA A 396 -12.17 -20.69 -17.47
CA ALA A 396 -12.50 -19.92 -18.67
C ALA A 396 -13.60 -20.58 -19.52
N ALA A 397 -13.66 -21.92 -19.56
CA ALA A 397 -14.68 -22.67 -20.28
C ALA A 397 -16.11 -22.47 -19.72
N GLU A 398 -16.21 -22.12 -18.43
CA GLU A 398 -17.48 -21.86 -17.73
C GLU A 398 -17.75 -20.36 -17.57
N ASN A 399 -16.82 -19.45 -17.96
CA ASN A 399 -16.84 -18.00 -17.68
C ASN A 399 -16.95 -17.71 -16.16
N ILE A 400 -16.32 -18.52 -15.34
CA ILE A 400 -16.34 -18.41 -13.88
C ILE A 400 -14.94 -18.12 -13.39
N GLY A 401 -14.75 -16.94 -12.78
CA GLY A 401 -13.60 -16.58 -11.96
C GLY A 401 -14.10 -16.20 -10.57
N ILE A 402 -13.44 -16.72 -9.55
CA ILE A 402 -13.74 -16.46 -8.13
C ILE A 402 -12.42 -16.22 -7.42
N ARG A 403 -12.31 -15.11 -6.69
CA ARG A 403 -11.25 -14.79 -5.75
C ARG A 403 -11.86 -14.25 -4.47
N ILE A 404 -11.31 -14.65 -3.33
CA ILE A 404 -11.64 -14.11 -2.01
C ILE A 404 -10.30 -13.77 -1.34
N GLU A 405 -10.13 -12.51 -0.99
CA GLU A 405 -8.88 -12.00 -0.46
C GLU A 405 -9.11 -11.10 0.73
N ASP A 406 -8.28 -11.30 1.73
CA ASP A 406 -8.20 -10.47 2.93
C ASP A 406 -6.75 -10.16 3.28
N ASN A 407 -6.57 -9.07 4.05
CA ASN A 407 -5.28 -8.66 4.60
C ASN A 407 -5.08 -9.25 5.99
N TYR A 408 -3.90 -9.80 6.24
CA TYR A 408 -3.57 -10.46 7.50
C TYR A 408 -2.27 -9.93 8.09
N TRP A 409 -2.31 -9.62 9.38
CA TRP A 409 -1.13 -9.30 10.17
C TRP A 409 -0.64 -10.55 10.90
N ILE A 410 0.63 -10.93 10.70
CA ILE A 410 1.25 -12.07 11.38
C ILE A 410 1.68 -11.63 12.77
N THR A 411 1.04 -12.20 13.78
CA THR A 411 1.33 -11.99 15.20
C THR A 411 2.01 -13.22 15.79
N LYS A 412 2.39 -13.14 17.06
CA LYS A 412 2.91 -14.30 17.81
C LYS A 412 1.90 -15.44 17.95
N ASP A 413 0.60 -15.13 17.93
CA ASP A 413 -0.50 -16.08 18.17
C ASP A 413 -1.11 -16.64 16.87
N GLY A 414 -0.69 -16.11 15.69
CA GLY A 414 -1.21 -16.50 14.38
C GLY A 414 -1.42 -15.32 13.44
N ALA A 415 -2.25 -15.49 12.41
CA ALA A 415 -2.63 -14.43 11.49
C ALA A 415 -3.91 -13.74 11.98
N LEU A 416 -3.83 -12.43 12.18
CA LEU A 416 -4.97 -11.59 12.51
C LEU A 416 -5.53 -11.00 11.21
N CYS A 417 -6.81 -11.27 10.90
CA CYS A 417 -7.50 -10.66 9.77
C CYS A 417 -7.75 -9.17 10.06
N LEU A 418 -7.33 -8.30 9.13
CA LEU A 418 -7.54 -6.84 9.22
C LEU A 418 -8.86 -6.40 8.56
N SER A 419 -9.44 -7.25 7.69
CA SER A 419 -10.65 -6.99 6.88
C SER A 419 -11.82 -7.90 7.26
N GLU A 420 -11.97 -8.24 8.54
CA GLU A 420 -13.00 -9.19 8.97
C GLU A 420 -14.42 -8.66 8.88
N HIS A 421 -14.60 -7.33 8.75
CA HIS A 421 -15.93 -6.70 8.63
C HIS A 421 -16.50 -6.80 7.22
N LEU A 422 -15.66 -7.00 6.19
CA LEU A 422 -16.13 -7.17 4.82
C LEU A 422 -16.73 -8.57 4.63
N PRO A 423 -18.04 -8.71 4.37
CA PRO A 423 -18.71 -9.99 4.20
C PRO A 423 -18.03 -10.90 3.18
N LYS A 424 -18.00 -12.21 3.46
CA LYS A 424 -17.47 -13.23 2.53
C LYS A 424 -18.20 -14.56 2.61
N GLU A 425 -19.02 -14.79 3.63
CA GLU A 425 -19.85 -15.99 3.68
C GLU A 425 -20.90 -15.95 2.56
N VAL A 426 -21.25 -17.12 2.02
CA VAL A 426 -22.16 -17.21 0.87
C VAL A 426 -23.48 -16.47 1.12
N ASP A 427 -24.09 -16.72 2.28
CA ASP A 427 -25.40 -16.16 2.60
C ASP A 427 -25.31 -14.63 2.83
N ASP A 428 -24.20 -14.13 3.39
CA ASP A 428 -23.97 -12.69 3.59
C ASP A 428 -23.75 -11.97 2.24
N ILE A 429 -22.96 -12.57 1.31
CA ILE A 429 -22.77 -12.03 -0.04
C ILE A 429 -24.07 -11.99 -0.82
N GLU A 430 -24.90 -13.05 -0.73
CA GLU A 430 -26.22 -13.05 -1.37
C GLU A 430 -27.12 -11.96 -0.75
N ALA A 431 -27.11 -11.81 0.58
CA ALA A 431 -27.93 -10.83 1.30
C ALA A 431 -27.58 -9.38 0.91
N VAL A 432 -26.31 -8.98 0.93
CA VAL A 432 -25.91 -7.59 0.60
C VAL A 432 -26.25 -7.23 -0.84
N VAL A 433 -26.12 -8.16 -1.79
CA VAL A 433 -26.51 -7.89 -3.20
C VAL A 433 -28.02 -7.85 -3.35
N GLN A 434 -28.79 -8.72 -2.67
CA GLN A 434 -30.25 -8.70 -2.70
C GLN A 434 -30.81 -7.41 -2.10
N GLN A 435 -30.27 -6.94 -0.98
CA GLN A 435 -30.63 -5.65 -0.38
C GLN A 435 -30.41 -4.50 -1.37
N ALA A 436 -29.24 -4.44 -2.02
CA ALA A 436 -28.95 -3.43 -3.04
C ALA A 436 -29.91 -3.50 -4.26
N LEU A 437 -30.34 -4.71 -4.66
CA LEU A 437 -31.29 -4.91 -5.76
C LEU A 437 -32.75 -4.56 -5.38
N SER A 438 -33.13 -4.69 -4.08
CA SER A 438 -34.47 -4.32 -3.61
C SER A 438 -34.67 -2.81 -3.51
N GLY A 439 -33.59 -2.04 -3.37
CA GLY A 439 -33.62 -0.60 -3.15
C GLY A 439 -34.06 -0.20 -1.73
N GLU A 440 -34.12 -1.15 -0.79
CA GLU A 440 -34.34 -0.88 0.63
C GLU A 440 -33.03 -0.33 1.23
N SER A 441 -33.03 0.95 1.65
CA SER A 441 -31.96 1.53 2.45
C SER A 441 -32.25 1.28 3.94
N ASP A 442 -31.23 1.04 4.75
CA ASP A 442 -31.35 0.90 6.21
C ASP A 442 -31.79 2.21 6.92
N ASP A 443 -32.03 3.30 6.15
CA ASP A 443 -32.41 4.61 6.68
C ASP A 443 -33.88 4.74 7.11
N ASP A 444 -34.71 3.70 6.98
CA ASP A 444 -36.16 3.75 7.29
C ASP A 444 -36.50 3.45 8.76
N GLU A 445 -35.55 3.25 9.67
CA GLU A 445 -35.85 2.94 11.09
C GLU A 445 -35.71 4.11 12.08
N ASP A 446 -35.29 5.33 11.67
CA ASP A 446 -35.11 6.46 12.60
C ASP A 446 -36.01 7.69 12.30
N ASP A 447 -37.19 7.52 11.70
CA ASP A 447 -38.26 8.50 11.76
C ASP A 447 -38.98 8.46 13.11
N ALA A 448 -38.24 8.74 14.18
CA ALA A 448 -38.84 9.05 15.47
C ALA A 448 -39.48 10.44 15.39
N GLU A 449 -40.82 10.42 15.53
CA GLU A 449 -41.71 11.54 15.69
C GLU A 449 -41.09 12.76 16.38
N TYR A 450 -40.80 13.81 15.61
CA TYR A 450 -40.73 15.15 16.18
C TYR A 450 -42.13 15.70 16.23
N GLU A 451 -42.76 15.63 17.43
CA GLU A 451 -43.97 16.42 17.76
C GLU A 451 -43.56 17.90 17.61
N GLU A 452 -44.23 18.58 16.69
CA GLU A 452 -44.23 20.05 16.59
C GLU A 452 -44.92 20.62 17.83
N ASP A 453 -44.20 21.12 18.81
CA ASP A 453 -44.71 22.05 19.81
C ASP A 453 -44.84 23.43 19.17
N ASP A 454 -46.02 23.70 18.64
CA ASP A 454 -46.50 25.05 18.31
C ASP A 454 -46.82 25.80 19.63
N ASP A 455 -45.86 26.56 20.14
CA ASP A 455 -46.12 27.62 21.10
C ASP A 455 -45.02 28.72 20.96
N TYR A 456 -45.28 29.69 20.08
CA TYR A 456 -44.66 30.97 20.17
C TYR A 456 -45.74 32.08 20.18
N ASP A 457 -46.09 32.49 21.40
CA ASP A 457 -46.86 33.68 21.67
C ASP A 457 -46.16 34.94 21.18
N ASP A 458 -46.91 35.73 20.44
CA ASP A 458 -46.68 37.16 20.18
C ASP A 458 -46.49 37.94 21.47
N GLU A 459 -45.34 38.56 21.68
CA GLU A 459 -45.19 39.84 22.39
C GLU A 459 -43.78 40.37 22.19
N PHE A 460 -43.65 41.41 21.36
CA PHE A 460 -42.95 42.68 21.75
C PHE A 460 -43.10 43.72 20.67
N ASN A 461 -43.71 44.86 21.09
CA ASN A 461 -43.72 46.19 20.52
C ASN A 461 -42.39 46.66 19.94
#